data_33db1e3f5377779e7b62c770f4a4c4d3
#
_entry.id   33db1e3f5377779e7b62c770f4a4c4d3
#
_cell.length_a   1.000
_cell.length_b   1.000
_cell.length_c   1.000
_cell.angle_alpha   90.00
_cell.angle_beta   90.00
_cell.angle_gamma   90.00
#
_symmetry.space_group_name_H-M   'P 1'
#
loop_
_entity.id
_entity.type
_entity.pdbx_description
1 polymer ?
#
loop_
_entity_poly.entity_id
_entity_poly.type
_entity_poly.pdbx_seq_one_letter_code
_entity_poly.pdbx_strand_id
1 'polypeptide(L)'
;LTVADQRQHRPDTLHRIDHYVTETAQELLCEPVKTRPYLDNVTPYIGNQWMILSRAFCEFVSHSPEVDRFKAFYRHTLIADEGFFQTVIMNTSYQGQIVNDDKRAIDWIPMGDIKLRPRDYTVDDADALQQSEHLFARKFDETIDSDILDILERAMMCPLATPDIRQPVPA
;
A
#
# COMPACT_ATOMS: atom_id res chain seq x y z
N LEU A 1 6.21 1.50 4.39
CA LEU A 1 5.34 2.40 3.65
C LEU A 1 5.64 2.25 2.17
N THR A 2 4.63 2.03 1.39
CA THR A 2 4.74 1.80 -0.04
C THR A 2 5.17 3.02 -0.81
N VAL A 3 5.77 2.74 -1.95
CA VAL A 3 6.19 3.65 -3.00
C VAL A 3 5.28 4.86 -3.10
N ALA A 4 5.78 6.00 -2.61
CA ALA A 4 5.18 7.28 -2.88
C ALA A 4 5.85 7.84 -4.15
N ASP A 5 5.25 7.57 -5.29
CA ASP A 5 5.68 8.20 -6.54
C ASP A 5 4.95 9.54 -6.74
N GLN A 6 5.63 10.51 -7.32
CA GLN A 6 4.97 11.76 -7.70
C GLN A 6 3.94 11.47 -8.77
N ARG A 7 2.70 11.90 -8.55
CA ARG A 7 1.57 11.59 -9.43
C ARG A 7 1.75 12.10 -10.87
N GLN A 8 2.58 13.13 -11.08
CA GLN A 8 2.93 13.59 -12.43
C GLN A 8 3.65 12.52 -13.27
N HIS A 9 4.30 11.54 -12.64
CA HIS A 9 4.93 10.41 -13.32
C HIS A 9 3.93 9.30 -13.67
N ARG A 10 2.68 9.43 -13.19
CA ARG A 10 1.59 8.51 -13.42
C ARG A 10 0.38 9.27 -13.98
N PRO A 11 0.49 9.79 -15.22
CA PRO A 11 -0.53 10.67 -15.82
C PRO A 11 -1.88 9.97 -15.98
N ASP A 12 -1.88 8.65 -16.10
CA ASP A 12 -3.08 7.80 -16.11
C ASP A 12 -3.94 7.91 -14.85
N THR A 13 -3.37 8.43 -13.76
CA THR A 13 -4.06 8.56 -12.46
C THR A 13 -4.49 10.00 -12.13
N LEU A 14 -4.14 10.98 -12.96
CA LEU A 14 -4.44 12.40 -12.71
C LEU A 14 -5.95 12.67 -12.64
N HIS A 15 -6.75 11.98 -13.45
CA HIS A 15 -8.21 12.09 -13.45
C HIS A 15 -8.85 11.81 -12.09
N ARG A 16 -8.13 11.14 -11.18
CA ARG A 16 -8.64 10.82 -9.84
C ARG A 16 -8.65 12.04 -8.92
N ILE A 17 -7.79 13.04 -9.18
CA ILE A 17 -7.62 14.23 -8.33
C ILE A 17 -8.12 15.52 -8.98
N ASP A 18 -8.38 15.53 -10.27
CA ASP A 18 -8.84 16.70 -11.02
C ASP A 18 -10.36 16.79 -11.15
N HIS A 19 -11.10 15.78 -10.71
CA HIS A 19 -12.55 15.73 -10.69
C HIS A 19 -13.11 15.53 -9.29
N TYR A 20 -14.33 15.99 -9.06
CA TYR A 20 -15.08 15.64 -7.86
C TYR A 20 -15.75 14.29 -8.03
N VAL A 21 -15.57 13.43 -7.05
CA VAL A 21 -16.19 12.11 -6.98
C VAL A 21 -17.00 12.03 -5.71
N THR A 22 -18.25 11.55 -5.83
CA THR A 22 -19.13 11.29 -4.70
C THR A 22 -19.65 9.86 -4.82
N GLU A 23 -19.43 9.07 -3.81
CA GLU A 23 -20.01 7.72 -3.69
C GLU A 23 -21.35 7.81 -3.00
N THR A 24 -22.36 7.18 -3.59
CA THR A 24 -23.68 6.98 -3.00
C THR A 24 -23.91 5.48 -2.77
N ALA A 25 -24.99 5.14 -2.08
CA ALA A 25 -25.36 3.72 -1.88
C ALA A 25 -25.70 2.98 -3.18
N GLN A 26 -25.97 3.70 -4.27
CA GLN A 26 -26.40 3.14 -5.55
C GLN A 26 -25.33 3.25 -6.63
N GLU A 27 -24.51 4.31 -6.61
CA GLU A 27 -23.59 4.60 -7.70
C GLU A 27 -22.43 5.50 -7.28
N LEU A 28 -21.38 5.49 -8.10
CA LEU A 28 -20.27 6.41 -8.04
C LEU A 28 -20.52 7.58 -9.01
N LEU A 29 -20.74 8.77 -8.47
CA LEU A 29 -20.95 9.98 -9.24
C LEU A 29 -19.60 10.68 -9.50
N CYS A 30 -19.21 10.75 -10.77
CA CYS A 30 -18.12 11.58 -11.22
C CYS A 30 -18.70 12.85 -11.84
N GLU A 31 -18.39 14.03 -11.31
CA GLU A 31 -18.80 15.30 -11.90
C GLU A 31 -17.85 15.65 -13.08
N PRO A 32 -18.24 15.42 -14.35
CA PRO A 32 -17.29 15.50 -15.47
C PRO A 32 -16.95 16.95 -15.88
N VAL A 33 -17.58 17.94 -15.29
CA VAL A 33 -17.55 19.34 -15.79
C VAL A 33 -16.80 20.30 -14.86
N LYS A 34 -16.47 19.91 -13.66
CA LYS A 34 -15.69 20.75 -12.74
C LYS A 34 -14.28 20.23 -12.59
N THR A 35 -13.35 20.89 -13.27
CA THR A 35 -11.94 20.76 -12.93
C THR A 35 -11.73 21.26 -11.49
N ARG A 36 -11.17 20.41 -10.67
CA ARG A 36 -10.92 20.66 -9.28
C ARG A 36 -9.48 21.17 -9.12
N PRO A 37 -9.26 22.42 -8.63
CA PRO A 37 -7.90 22.86 -8.34
C PRO A 37 -7.29 21.97 -7.26
N TYR A 38 -6.03 21.60 -7.44
CA TYR A 38 -5.30 20.85 -6.43
C TYR A 38 -4.89 21.77 -5.27
N LEU A 39 -4.46 21.17 -4.16
CA LEU A 39 -4.01 21.87 -2.97
C LEU A 39 -2.77 22.72 -3.25
N ASP A 40 -2.81 24.01 -2.86
CA ASP A 40 -1.69 24.93 -3.04
C ASP A 40 -0.46 24.47 -2.24
N ASN A 41 0.72 24.55 -2.88
CA ASN A 41 2.00 24.15 -2.31
C ASN A 41 2.07 22.69 -1.81
N VAL A 42 1.32 21.81 -2.46
CA VAL A 42 1.32 20.37 -2.19
C VAL A 42 1.67 19.63 -3.47
N THR A 43 2.69 18.79 -3.41
CA THR A 43 2.98 17.83 -4.48
C THR A 43 2.11 16.59 -4.29
N PRO A 44 1.28 16.21 -5.28
CA PRO A 44 0.48 14.99 -5.18
C PRO A 44 1.34 13.74 -5.33
N TYR A 45 1.13 12.77 -4.46
CA TYR A 45 1.77 11.46 -4.51
C TYR A 45 0.75 10.35 -4.70
N ILE A 46 1.22 9.22 -5.22
CA ILE A 46 0.44 8.00 -5.39
C ILE A 46 1.26 6.80 -4.93
N GLY A 47 0.62 5.77 -4.45
CA GLY A 47 1.23 4.50 -4.05
C GLY A 47 0.18 3.43 -3.84
N ASN A 48 0.59 2.27 -3.35
CA ASN A 48 -0.35 1.19 -3.05
C ASN A 48 -1.25 1.56 -1.86
N GLN A 49 -2.45 1.01 -1.85
CA GLN A 49 -3.33 1.05 -0.68
C GLN A 49 -2.78 0.28 0.54
N TRP A 50 -1.92 -0.72 0.27
CA TRP A 50 -1.30 -1.53 1.31
C TRP A 50 -0.07 -0.83 1.86
N MET A 51 -0.06 -0.58 3.17
CA MET A 51 1.02 0.15 3.83
C MET A 51 1.17 -0.28 5.29
N ILE A 52 2.37 -0.11 5.83
CA ILE A 52 2.66 -0.29 7.24
C ILE A 52 2.92 1.10 7.82
N LEU A 53 2.06 1.54 8.73
CA LEU A 53 2.11 2.88 9.32
C LEU A 53 2.54 2.80 10.79
N SER A 54 3.37 3.74 11.22
CA SER A 54 3.68 3.89 12.63
C SER A 54 2.46 4.45 13.39
N ARG A 55 2.32 4.08 14.66
CA ARG A 55 1.28 4.63 15.52
C ARG A 55 1.33 6.16 15.57
N ALA A 56 2.52 6.74 15.70
CA ALA A 56 2.69 8.19 15.73
C ALA A 56 2.16 8.88 14.47
N PHE A 57 2.40 8.29 13.28
CA PHE A 57 1.85 8.82 12.04
C PHE A 57 0.33 8.66 11.97
N CYS A 58 -0.23 7.54 12.44
CA CYS A 58 -1.68 7.36 12.52
C CYS A 58 -2.34 8.40 13.44
N GLU A 59 -1.75 8.67 14.60
CA GLU A 59 -2.21 9.70 15.54
C GLU A 59 -2.12 11.10 14.92
N PHE A 60 -1.02 11.42 14.24
CA PHE A 60 -0.84 12.66 13.50
C PHE A 60 -1.92 12.84 12.43
N VAL A 61 -2.12 11.85 11.57
CA VAL A 61 -3.14 11.92 10.52
C VAL A 61 -4.55 12.08 11.10
N SER A 62 -4.82 11.43 12.23
CA SER A 62 -6.16 11.46 12.82
C SER A 62 -6.49 12.80 13.49
N HIS A 63 -5.52 13.43 14.14
CA HIS A 63 -5.79 14.53 15.08
C HIS A 63 -5.13 15.86 14.71
N SER A 64 -4.12 15.88 13.82
CA SER A 64 -3.43 17.13 13.50
C SER A 64 -4.28 18.02 12.59
N PRO A 65 -4.47 19.30 12.97
CA PRO A 65 -5.13 20.29 12.10
C PRO A 65 -4.40 20.52 10.77
N GLU A 66 -3.08 20.26 10.71
CA GLU A 66 -2.29 20.34 9.48
C GLU A 66 -2.82 19.39 8.39
N VAL A 67 -3.42 18.26 8.78
CA VAL A 67 -3.95 17.25 7.88
C VAL A 67 -5.36 17.55 7.40
N ASP A 68 -6.08 18.46 8.04
CA ASP A 68 -7.50 18.69 7.73
C ASP A 68 -7.74 19.16 6.29
N ARG A 69 -6.84 19.97 5.72
CA ARG A 69 -6.91 20.38 4.31
C ARG A 69 -6.79 19.18 3.34
N PHE A 70 -5.95 18.19 3.68
CA PHE A 70 -5.83 16.96 2.90
C PHE A 70 -7.09 16.11 3.03
N LYS A 71 -7.63 15.94 4.24
CA LYS A 71 -8.89 15.20 4.47
C LYS A 71 -10.04 15.82 3.68
N ALA A 72 -10.17 17.15 3.72
CA ALA A 72 -11.21 17.86 2.99
C ALA A 72 -11.10 17.67 1.47
N PHE A 73 -9.86 17.70 0.95
CA PHE A 73 -9.62 17.44 -0.47
C PHE A 73 -9.92 15.99 -0.83
N TYR A 74 -9.30 15.03 -0.17
CA TYR A 74 -9.36 13.61 -0.54
C TYR A 74 -10.73 12.95 -0.28
N ARG A 75 -11.62 13.58 0.50
CA ARG A 75 -13.01 13.12 0.66
C ARG A 75 -13.76 12.93 -0.66
N HIS A 76 -13.40 13.67 -1.69
CA HIS A 76 -14.03 13.65 -3.00
C HIS A 76 -13.08 13.17 -4.10
N THR A 77 -12.15 12.30 -3.76
CA THR A 77 -11.13 11.76 -4.65
C THR A 77 -11.39 10.28 -4.92
N LEU A 78 -11.35 9.90 -6.20
CA LEU A 78 -11.45 8.50 -6.59
C LEU A 78 -10.21 7.72 -6.11
N ILE A 79 -10.43 6.58 -5.46
CA ILE A 79 -9.36 5.72 -4.91
C ILE A 79 -8.41 6.56 -4.05
N ALA A 80 -8.98 7.22 -3.05
CA ALA A 80 -8.27 8.15 -2.17
C ALA A 80 -7.16 7.47 -1.35
N ASP A 81 -7.30 6.21 -1.03
CA ASP A 81 -6.36 5.37 -0.27
C ASP A 81 -5.01 5.18 -0.98
N GLU A 82 -4.99 5.26 -2.31
CA GLU A 82 -3.74 5.23 -3.10
C GLU A 82 -3.05 6.60 -3.21
N GLY A 83 -3.58 7.64 -2.58
CA GLY A 83 -3.02 8.99 -2.71
C GLY A 83 -2.95 9.79 -1.42
N PHE A 84 -3.91 9.64 -0.53
CA PHE A 84 -4.02 10.44 0.69
C PHE A 84 -2.81 10.30 1.62
N PHE A 85 -2.52 9.09 2.07
CA PHE A 85 -1.43 8.85 3.02
C PHE A 85 -0.07 9.17 2.42
N GLN A 86 0.14 8.82 1.14
CA GLN A 86 1.36 9.09 0.40
C GLN A 86 1.59 10.60 0.25
N THR A 87 0.53 11.35 -0.04
CA THR A 87 0.62 12.80 -0.16
C THR A 87 0.85 13.47 1.19
N VAL A 88 0.14 13.05 2.23
CA VAL A 88 0.32 13.61 3.58
C VAL A 88 1.75 13.38 4.07
N ILE A 89 2.27 12.15 4.01
CA ILE A 89 3.60 11.85 4.55
C ILE A 89 4.70 12.59 3.79
N MET A 90 4.57 12.72 2.46
CA MET A 90 5.57 13.37 1.60
C MET A 90 5.56 14.90 1.67
N ASN A 91 4.49 15.50 2.19
CA ASN A 91 4.36 16.96 2.34
C ASN A 91 4.36 17.42 3.80
N THR A 92 4.82 16.59 4.73
CA THR A 92 4.90 16.91 6.16
C THR A 92 6.26 16.51 6.74
N SER A 93 6.46 16.77 8.01
CA SER A 93 7.70 16.42 8.75
C SER A 93 8.02 14.92 8.78
N TYR A 94 7.11 14.06 8.35
CA TYR A 94 7.30 12.61 8.29
C TYR A 94 8.03 12.12 7.04
N GLN A 95 8.29 12.98 6.06
CA GLN A 95 8.93 12.61 4.79
C GLN A 95 10.24 11.82 4.94
N GLY A 96 11.09 12.18 5.91
CA GLY A 96 12.38 11.51 6.16
C GLY A 96 12.28 10.12 6.81
N GLN A 97 11.07 9.63 7.14
CA GLN A 97 10.84 8.39 7.89
C GLN A 97 10.27 7.25 7.01
N ILE A 98 10.41 7.37 5.71
CA ILE A 98 9.80 6.44 4.75
C ILE A 98 10.77 5.30 4.42
N VAL A 99 10.31 4.06 4.58
CA VAL A 99 10.87 2.89 3.88
C VAL A 99 9.95 2.61 2.69
N ASN A 100 10.48 2.73 1.48
CA ASN A 100 9.70 2.62 0.26
C ASN A 100 9.46 1.15 -0.15
N ASP A 101 8.90 0.37 0.77
CA ASP A 101 8.68 -1.06 0.66
C ASP A 101 7.46 -1.44 1.51
N ASP A 102 6.46 -2.06 0.92
CA ASP A 102 5.23 -2.49 1.62
C ASP A 102 5.38 -3.83 2.32
N LYS A 103 6.56 -4.45 2.22
CA LYS A 103 6.88 -5.77 2.80
C LYS A 103 5.88 -6.85 2.40
N ARG A 104 5.42 -6.81 1.14
CA ARG A 104 4.41 -7.72 0.64
C ARG A 104 4.87 -8.44 -0.64
N ALA A 105 4.95 -9.76 -0.60
CA ALA A 105 5.15 -10.58 -1.78
C ALA A 105 3.88 -10.59 -2.63
N ILE A 106 3.98 -10.07 -3.84
CA ILE A 106 2.88 -10.07 -4.82
C ILE A 106 3.47 -10.28 -6.21
N ASP A 107 3.05 -11.35 -6.87
CA ASP A 107 3.37 -11.58 -8.27
C ASP A 107 2.24 -11.07 -9.14
N TRP A 108 2.52 -10.03 -9.90
CA TRP A 108 1.57 -9.44 -10.82
C TRP A 108 1.66 -10.11 -12.18
N ILE A 109 0.56 -10.68 -12.64
CA ILE A 109 0.45 -11.32 -13.96
C ILE A 109 -0.57 -10.58 -14.83
N PRO A 110 -0.37 -10.58 -16.16
CA PRO A 110 -1.32 -9.99 -17.09
C PRO A 110 -2.70 -10.65 -17.00
N MET A 111 -3.74 -9.81 -17.06
CA MET A 111 -5.12 -10.23 -17.22
C MET A 111 -5.72 -9.47 -18.41
N GLY A 112 -5.63 -10.06 -19.60
CA GLY A 112 -5.90 -9.37 -20.87
C GLY A 112 -4.85 -8.28 -21.15
N ASP A 113 -5.17 -7.38 -22.06
CA ASP A 113 -4.20 -6.39 -22.60
C ASP A 113 -3.96 -5.17 -21.71
N ILE A 114 -4.79 -4.95 -20.68
CA ILE A 114 -4.84 -3.65 -19.97
C ILE A 114 -4.71 -3.80 -18.43
N LYS A 115 -4.90 -5.01 -17.90
CA LYS A 115 -4.96 -5.21 -16.45
C LYS A 115 -3.87 -6.16 -15.96
N LEU A 116 -3.38 -5.90 -14.75
CA LEU A 116 -2.62 -6.86 -13.96
C LEU A 116 -3.51 -7.42 -12.85
N ARG A 117 -3.31 -8.67 -12.51
CA ARG A 117 -3.88 -9.29 -11.31
C ARG A 117 -2.79 -9.94 -10.48
N PRO A 118 -2.93 -10.05 -9.15
CA PRO A 118 -2.06 -10.91 -8.37
C PRO A 118 -2.25 -12.37 -8.81
N ARG A 119 -1.14 -13.10 -8.95
CA ARG A 119 -1.16 -14.56 -9.11
C ARG A 119 -1.55 -15.22 -7.79
N ASP A 120 -2.27 -16.31 -7.86
CA ASP A 120 -2.50 -17.15 -6.69
C ASP A 120 -1.24 -17.99 -6.42
N TYR A 121 -0.76 -17.97 -5.18
CA TYR A 121 0.36 -18.80 -4.72
C TYR A 121 -0.11 -20.22 -4.43
N THR A 122 0.77 -21.18 -4.69
CA THR A 122 0.54 -22.62 -4.49
C THR A 122 1.67 -23.23 -3.66
N VAL A 123 1.58 -24.51 -3.34
CA VAL A 123 2.63 -25.26 -2.60
C VAL A 123 4.00 -25.13 -3.25
N ASP A 124 4.07 -24.96 -4.55
CA ASP A 124 5.34 -24.78 -5.28
C ASP A 124 6.07 -23.46 -4.88
N ASP A 125 5.35 -22.50 -4.33
CA ASP A 125 5.88 -21.21 -3.90
C ASP A 125 6.31 -21.20 -2.42
N ALA A 126 6.03 -22.27 -1.67
CA ALA A 126 6.19 -22.30 -0.22
C ALA A 126 7.62 -21.97 0.24
N ASP A 127 8.62 -22.58 -0.39
CA ASP A 127 10.03 -22.35 -0.04
C ASP A 127 10.46 -20.89 -0.31
N ALA A 128 10.05 -20.34 -1.43
CA ALA A 128 10.36 -18.97 -1.81
C ALA A 128 9.70 -17.97 -0.84
N LEU A 129 8.46 -18.21 -0.44
CA LEU A 129 7.74 -17.38 0.52
C LEU A 129 8.35 -17.45 1.93
N GLN A 130 8.76 -18.63 2.39
CA GLN A 130 9.40 -18.81 3.70
C GLN A 130 10.79 -18.16 3.79
N GLN A 131 11.51 -18.08 2.68
CA GLN A 131 12.83 -17.43 2.60
C GLN A 131 12.72 -15.93 2.31
N SER A 132 11.54 -15.43 2.03
CA SER A 132 11.30 -14.03 1.70
C SER A 132 11.48 -13.11 2.91
N GLU A 133 12.03 -11.92 2.67
CA GLU A 133 12.07 -10.83 3.66
C GLU A 133 10.73 -10.09 3.80
N HIS A 134 9.71 -10.47 3.03
CA HIS A 134 8.39 -9.87 3.12
C HIS A 134 7.65 -10.39 4.35
N LEU A 135 6.82 -9.52 4.92
CA LEU A 135 6.01 -9.84 6.11
C LEU A 135 4.61 -10.36 5.75
N PHE A 136 4.20 -10.12 4.52
CA PHE A 136 2.89 -10.49 4.01
C PHE A 136 3.03 -11.06 2.60
N ALA A 137 2.05 -11.87 2.19
CA ALA A 137 1.96 -12.38 0.83
C ALA A 137 0.52 -12.36 0.35
N ARG A 138 0.36 -12.24 -0.97
CA ARG A 138 -0.94 -12.41 -1.65
C ARG A 138 -0.72 -12.75 -3.12
N LYS A 139 -1.62 -13.49 -3.72
CA LYS A 139 -2.95 -13.87 -3.27
C LYS A 139 -2.93 -15.37 -2.95
N PHE A 140 -3.81 -15.80 -2.07
CA PHE A 140 -4.11 -17.20 -1.83
C PHE A 140 -5.60 -17.43 -2.10
N ASP A 141 -5.91 -18.59 -2.67
CA ASP A 141 -7.28 -19.04 -2.92
C ASP A 141 -7.38 -20.52 -2.53
N GLU A 142 -8.10 -20.81 -1.46
CA GLU A 142 -8.26 -22.17 -0.92
C GLU A 142 -8.91 -23.13 -1.91
N THR A 143 -9.64 -22.61 -2.90
CA THR A 143 -10.24 -23.44 -3.95
C THR A 143 -9.22 -23.89 -5.01
N ILE A 144 -8.08 -23.19 -5.10
CA ILE A 144 -6.97 -23.50 -6.00
C ILE A 144 -5.96 -24.41 -5.27
N ASP A 145 -5.53 -24.00 -4.08
CA ASP A 145 -4.56 -24.74 -3.27
C ASP A 145 -4.71 -24.34 -1.80
N SER A 146 -5.26 -25.23 -0.98
CA SER A 146 -5.40 -25.04 0.47
C SER A 146 -4.12 -25.44 1.22
N ASP A 147 -3.32 -26.34 0.69
CA ASP A 147 -2.17 -26.94 1.39
C ASP A 147 -1.06 -25.93 1.62
N ILE A 148 -0.94 -24.92 0.74
CA ILE A 148 0.03 -23.82 0.91
C ILE A 148 -0.16 -23.09 2.25
N LEU A 149 -1.40 -22.86 2.67
CA LEU A 149 -1.71 -22.16 3.93
C LEU A 149 -1.26 -22.99 5.13
N ASP A 150 -1.51 -24.29 5.12
CA ASP A 150 -1.08 -25.22 6.16
C ASP A 150 0.45 -25.30 6.28
N ILE A 151 1.15 -25.28 5.15
CA ILE A 151 2.64 -25.31 5.11
C ILE A 151 3.19 -24.02 5.72
N LEU A 152 2.67 -22.86 5.32
CA LEU A 152 3.13 -21.57 5.83
C LEU A 152 2.80 -21.40 7.32
N GLU A 153 1.62 -21.83 7.77
CA GLU A 153 1.24 -21.79 9.19
C GLU A 153 2.18 -22.63 10.04
N ARG A 154 2.48 -23.87 9.63
CA ARG A 154 3.43 -24.73 10.33
C ARG A 154 4.83 -24.13 10.41
N ALA A 155 5.29 -23.50 9.34
CA ALA A 155 6.59 -22.83 9.32
C ALA A 155 6.64 -21.64 10.29
N MET A 156 5.57 -20.85 10.40
CA MET A 156 5.46 -19.71 11.33
C MET A 156 5.32 -20.16 12.79
N MET A 157 4.68 -21.29 13.04
CA MET A 157 4.47 -21.83 14.40
C MET A 157 5.71 -22.58 14.92
N CYS A 158 6.64 -22.97 14.04
CA CYS A 158 7.90 -23.56 14.47
C CYS A 158 8.77 -22.45 15.11
N PRO A 159 9.16 -22.55 16.38
CA PRO A 159 10.04 -21.54 17.00
C PRO A 159 11.30 -21.46 16.16
N LEU A 160 11.58 -20.31 15.59
CA LEU A 160 12.90 -20.03 14.99
C LEU A 160 13.93 -20.42 16.04
N ALA A 161 14.83 -21.36 15.70
CA ALA A 161 15.97 -21.65 16.55
C ALA A 161 16.64 -20.31 16.85
N THR A 162 16.55 -19.84 18.08
CA THR A 162 17.18 -18.57 18.50
C THR A 162 18.65 -18.68 18.10
N PRO A 163 19.16 -17.77 17.26
CA PRO A 163 20.59 -17.79 16.97
C PRO A 163 21.33 -17.70 18.30
N ASP A 164 22.25 -18.60 18.54
CA ASP A 164 23.07 -18.61 19.73
C ASP A 164 23.96 -17.35 19.74
N ILE A 165 23.49 -16.31 20.44
CA ILE A 165 24.16 -15.00 20.56
C ILE A 165 25.48 -15.12 21.34
N ARG A 166 25.96 -16.32 21.65
CA ARG A 166 27.15 -16.57 22.45
C ARG A 166 28.44 -16.80 21.67
N GLN A 167 28.48 -16.51 20.37
CA GLN A 167 29.79 -16.51 19.71
C GLN A 167 30.43 -15.14 19.87
N PRO A 168 31.60 -15.07 20.54
CA PRO A 168 32.35 -13.82 20.65
C PRO A 168 32.86 -13.41 19.29
N VAL A 169 32.67 -12.12 18.94
CA VAL A 169 33.23 -11.49 17.74
C VAL A 169 34.76 -11.67 17.81
N PRO A 170 35.42 -12.25 16.81
CA PRO A 170 36.88 -12.30 16.80
C PRO A 170 37.44 -10.89 16.69
N ALA A 171 38.48 -10.65 17.49
CA ALA A 171 39.19 -9.38 17.63
C ALA A 171 39.90 -8.93 16.32
#